data_152ae7ca27c6195530ed63490ccc7752
#
_entry.id   152ae7ca27c6195530ed63490ccc7752
#
_cell.length_a   1.000
_cell.length_b   1.000
_cell.length_c   1.000
_cell.angle_alpha   90.00
_cell.angle_beta   90.00
_cell.angle_gamma   90.00
#
_symmetry.space_group_name_H-M   'P 1'
#
loop_
_entity.id
_entity.type
_entity.pdbx_description
1 polymer ?
#
loop_
_entity_poly.entity_id
_entity_poly.type
_entity_poly.pdbx_seq_one_letter_code
_entity_poly.pdbx_strand_id
1 'polypeptide(L)'
;KLAPEKHVAGKMPILRTTGAVINGRKRLTYTDLVDYLVLLEGLNLTDKSAWYMILSDHHKSDLLHDRGATNNYRDLIINPKTGAIERFFNLKFFENNSSVYYDASGALKSQGAVVDATDQKGSVFYYAPNTVYHIESVQTLFKPMNTDTRNANPTSEFRLHSYGLCDKKQEHGFGAIVSANE
;
A
#
# COMPACT_ATOMS: atom_id res chain seq x y z
N LYS A 1 6.64 4.55 1.84
CA LYS A 1 7.30 4.53 3.16
C LYS A 1 6.61 3.63 4.19
N LEU A 2 5.33 3.26 3.99
CA LEU A 2 4.60 2.37 4.92
C LEU A 2 4.94 0.88 4.73
N ALA A 3 5.43 0.48 3.57
CA ALA A 3 5.80 -0.91 3.31
C ALA A 3 6.96 -1.35 4.20
N PRO A 4 6.91 -2.59 4.76
CA PRO A 4 8.02 -3.14 5.52
C PRO A 4 9.18 -3.53 4.58
N GLU A 5 10.41 -3.23 4.99
CA GLU A 5 11.61 -3.59 4.23
C GLU A 5 11.95 -5.09 4.37
N LYS A 6 11.63 -5.67 5.51
CA LYS A 6 11.89 -7.07 5.82
C LYS A 6 10.84 -7.65 6.75
N HIS A 7 10.70 -8.96 6.72
CA HIS A 7 9.86 -9.68 7.68
C HIS A 7 10.47 -9.58 9.09
N VAL A 8 9.66 -9.14 10.05
CA VAL A 8 10.01 -9.18 11.47
C VAL A 8 8.83 -9.80 12.23
N ALA A 9 9.04 -11.01 12.73
CA ALA A 9 8.02 -11.74 13.48
C ALA A 9 7.54 -10.90 14.70
N GLY A 10 6.22 -10.84 14.89
CA GLY A 10 5.61 -10.07 15.98
C GLY A 10 5.66 -8.55 15.85
N LYS A 11 6.22 -8.00 14.76
CA LYS A 11 6.27 -6.54 14.49
C LYS A 11 5.82 -6.18 13.08
N MET A 12 6.49 -6.73 12.06
CA MET A 12 6.23 -6.44 10.64
C MET A 12 6.13 -7.75 9.85
N PRO A 13 4.97 -8.43 9.84
CA PRO A 13 4.81 -9.68 9.11
C PRO A 13 4.75 -9.43 7.60
N ILE A 14 5.55 -10.20 6.85
CA ILE A 14 5.41 -10.34 5.40
C ILE A 14 4.99 -11.78 5.11
N LEU A 15 3.86 -11.94 4.44
CA LEU A 15 3.36 -13.24 3.98
C LEU A 15 3.62 -13.39 2.48
N ARG A 16 4.06 -14.57 2.06
CA ARG A 16 4.16 -14.95 0.65
C ARG A 16 2.94 -15.76 0.24
N THR A 17 2.37 -15.45 -0.93
CA THR A 17 1.19 -16.15 -1.45
C THR A 17 1.48 -17.62 -1.78
N THR A 18 0.48 -18.48 -1.61
CA THR A 18 0.62 -19.94 -1.78
C THR A 18 -0.27 -20.52 -2.89
N GLY A 19 -1.11 -19.74 -3.52
CA GLY A 19 -2.07 -20.20 -4.53
C GLY A 19 -1.44 -20.73 -5.82
N ALA A 20 -2.28 -21.06 -6.78
CA ALA A 20 -1.84 -21.58 -8.07
C ALA A 20 -0.96 -20.58 -8.82
N VAL A 21 0.03 -21.09 -9.54
CA VAL A 21 0.96 -20.28 -10.34
C VAL A 21 0.25 -19.71 -11.58
N ILE A 22 0.44 -18.41 -11.80
CA ILE A 22 0.01 -17.72 -13.04
C ILE A 22 1.06 -16.69 -13.43
N ASN A 23 1.50 -16.73 -14.67
CA ASN A 23 2.51 -15.81 -15.19
C ASN A 23 3.77 -15.70 -14.30
N GLY A 24 4.28 -16.84 -13.82
CA GLY A 24 5.49 -16.91 -12.98
C GLY A 24 5.31 -16.43 -11.53
N ARG A 25 4.08 -16.20 -11.06
CA ARG A 25 3.77 -15.83 -9.68
C ARG A 25 2.66 -16.69 -9.08
N LYS A 26 2.69 -16.90 -7.79
CA LYS A 26 1.60 -17.53 -7.04
C LYS A 26 0.49 -16.53 -6.74
N ARG A 27 -0.77 -16.94 -6.94
CA ARG A 27 -1.94 -16.12 -6.65
C ARG A 27 -2.19 -15.99 -5.15
N LEU A 28 -2.78 -14.86 -4.78
CA LEU A 28 -3.35 -14.66 -3.45
C LEU A 28 -4.66 -15.45 -3.32
N THR A 29 -4.80 -16.22 -2.26
CA THR A 29 -5.99 -17.01 -1.97
C THR A 29 -6.71 -16.53 -0.71
N TYR A 30 -7.94 -17.02 -0.50
CA TYR A 30 -8.67 -16.81 0.74
C TYR A 30 -7.90 -17.33 1.96
N THR A 31 -7.28 -18.50 1.83
CA THR A 31 -6.48 -19.10 2.91
C THR A 31 -5.31 -18.20 3.31
N ASP A 32 -4.59 -17.64 2.32
CA ASP A 32 -3.50 -16.69 2.59
C ASP A 32 -3.99 -15.46 3.37
N LEU A 33 -5.20 -14.96 3.07
CA LEU A 33 -5.78 -13.83 3.82
C LEU A 33 -6.11 -14.23 5.26
N VAL A 34 -6.66 -15.43 5.49
CA VAL A 34 -6.94 -15.93 6.83
C VAL A 34 -5.64 -16.10 7.63
N ASP A 35 -4.63 -16.72 7.03
CA ASP A 35 -3.32 -16.89 7.66
C ASP A 35 -2.68 -15.55 7.99
N TYR A 36 -2.85 -14.57 7.11
CA TYR A 36 -2.37 -13.22 7.36
C TYR A 36 -3.09 -12.53 8.53
N LEU A 37 -4.41 -12.71 8.66
CA LEU A 37 -5.15 -12.20 9.81
C LEU A 37 -4.64 -12.79 11.13
N VAL A 38 -4.31 -14.09 11.15
CA VAL A 38 -3.73 -14.74 12.33
C VAL A 38 -2.39 -14.10 12.69
N LEU A 39 -1.54 -13.81 11.70
CA LEU A 39 -0.28 -13.10 11.92
C LEU A 39 -0.50 -11.68 12.47
N LEU A 40 -1.52 -10.96 11.99
CA LEU A 40 -1.88 -9.62 12.49
C LEU A 40 -2.42 -9.66 13.91
N GLU A 41 -3.20 -10.68 14.27
CA GLU A 41 -3.67 -10.87 15.66
C GLU A 41 -2.50 -11.07 16.64
N GLY A 42 -1.46 -11.76 16.21
CA GLY A 42 -0.22 -11.91 16.97
C GLY A 42 0.54 -10.61 17.24
N LEU A 43 0.20 -9.52 16.54
CA LEU A 43 0.79 -8.19 16.80
C LEU A 43 0.20 -7.47 18.02
N ASN A 44 -0.87 -7.99 18.63
CA ASN A 44 -1.55 -7.36 19.78
C ASN A 44 -1.99 -5.90 19.53
N LEU A 45 -2.43 -5.60 18.31
CA LEU A 45 -2.96 -4.28 17.96
C LEU A 45 -4.39 -4.15 18.52
N THR A 46 -4.59 -3.24 19.46
CA THR A 46 -5.81 -3.16 20.28
C THR A 46 -7.05 -2.73 19.49
N ASP A 47 -6.88 -1.84 18.52
CA ASP A 47 -8.01 -1.33 17.72
C ASP A 47 -8.05 -1.99 16.35
N LYS A 48 -8.81 -3.09 16.24
CA LYS A 48 -9.04 -3.79 14.97
C LYS A 48 -9.82 -2.95 13.95
N SER A 49 -10.50 -1.89 14.36
CA SER A 49 -11.22 -1.00 13.44
C SER A 49 -10.29 -0.10 12.63
N ALA A 50 -9.05 0.03 13.07
CA ALA A 50 -8.00 0.83 12.44
C ALA A 50 -7.03 0.01 11.57
N TRP A 51 -7.43 -1.19 11.15
CA TRP A 51 -6.66 -2.06 10.28
C TRP A 51 -6.96 -1.75 8.81
N TYR A 52 -5.95 -1.39 8.07
CA TYR A 52 -6.05 -1.03 6.68
C TYR A 52 -5.03 -1.75 5.82
N MET A 53 -5.42 -2.10 4.60
CA MET A 53 -4.52 -2.67 3.61
C MET A 53 -4.69 -1.96 2.27
N ILE A 54 -3.58 -1.53 1.71
CA ILE A 54 -3.50 -1.02 0.34
C ILE A 54 -3.34 -2.22 -0.57
N LEU A 55 -4.40 -2.55 -1.30
CA LEU A 55 -4.46 -3.74 -2.15
C LEU A 55 -3.88 -3.43 -3.53
N SER A 56 -2.94 -4.27 -3.97
CA SER A 56 -2.41 -4.21 -5.32
C SER A 56 -3.43 -4.74 -6.35
N ASP A 57 -3.31 -4.27 -7.59
CA ASP A 57 -4.15 -4.71 -8.72
C ASP A 57 -4.08 -6.23 -8.97
N HIS A 58 -2.88 -6.82 -8.84
CA HIS A 58 -2.68 -8.26 -8.97
C HIS A 58 -3.45 -9.04 -7.89
N HIS A 59 -3.32 -8.65 -6.63
CA HIS A 59 -4.01 -9.32 -5.53
C HIS A 59 -5.52 -9.11 -5.57
N LYS A 60 -5.99 -7.94 -6.01
CA LYS A 60 -7.41 -7.72 -6.29
C LYS A 60 -7.94 -8.71 -7.32
N SER A 61 -7.25 -8.83 -8.46
CA SER A 61 -7.63 -9.77 -9.51
C SER A 61 -7.64 -11.22 -9.02
N ASP A 62 -6.64 -11.61 -8.21
CA ASP A 62 -6.54 -12.95 -7.65
C ASP A 62 -7.73 -13.29 -6.75
N LEU A 63 -8.10 -12.38 -5.85
CA LEU A 63 -9.25 -12.56 -4.95
C LEU A 63 -10.58 -12.66 -5.70
N LEU A 64 -10.76 -11.87 -6.76
CA LEU A 64 -11.96 -11.94 -7.59
C LEU A 64 -12.04 -13.28 -8.34
N HIS A 65 -10.91 -13.79 -8.84
CA HIS A 65 -10.85 -15.09 -9.50
C HIS A 65 -11.07 -16.24 -8.52
N ASP A 66 -10.45 -16.20 -7.35
CA ASP A 66 -10.59 -17.23 -6.33
C ASP A 66 -12.04 -17.28 -5.80
N ARG A 67 -12.68 -16.13 -5.61
CA ARG A 67 -14.11 -16.04 -5.30
C ARG A 67 -14.98 -16.74 -6.34
N GLY A 68 -14.68 -16.56 -7.62
CA GLY A 68 -15.41 -17.21 -8.70
C GLY A 68 -15.27 -18.75 -8.70
N ALA A 69 -14.11 -19.25 -8.25
CA ALA A 69 -13.82 -20.68 -8.25
C ALA A 69 -14.37 -21.41 -7.02
N THR A 70 -14.33 -20.80 -5.82
CA THR A 70 -14.60 -21.49 -4.56
C THR A 70 -15.97 -21.18 -3.95
N ASN A 71 -16.63 -20.11 -4.37
CA ASN A 71 -17.96 -19.65 -3.89
C ASN A 71 -18.04 -19.39 -2.35
N ASN A 72 -16.92 -19.35 -1.64
CA ASN A 72 -16.84 -19.36 -0.18
C ASN A 72 -16.59 -17.96 0.46
N TYR A 73 -16.59 -16.90 -0.32
CA TYR A 73 -16.21 -15.57 0.15
C TYR A 73 -17.37 -14.75 0.72
N ARG A 74 -18.09 -15.27 1.70
CA ARG A 74 -19.15 -14.51 2.39
C ARG A 74 -18.60 -13.31 3.15
N ASP A 75 -17.36 -13.43 3.63
CA ASP A 75 -16.71 -12.44 4.49
C ASP A 75 -15.98 -11.34 3.71
N LEU A 76 -15.88 -11.49 2.39
CA LEU A 76 -15.32 -10.49 1.50
C LEU A 76 -16.42 -9.57 0.99
N ILE A 77 -16.43 -8.34 1.48
CA ILE A 77 -17.43 -7.34 1.09
C ILE A 77 -16.91 -6.59 -0.14
N ILE A 78 -17.69 -6.68 -1.21
CA ILE A 78 -17.42 -6.01 -2.48
C ILE A 78 -18.52 -5.00 -2.73
N ASN A 79 -18.14 -3.78 -3.11
CA ASN A 79 -19.09 -2.75 -3.52
C ASN A 79 -19.73 -3.14 -4.87
N PRO A 80 -21.06 -3.35 -4.92
CA PRO A 80 -21.72 -3.81 -6.14
C PRO A 80 -21.73 -2.77 -7.26
N LYS A 81 -21.53 -1.49 -6.93
CA LYS A 81 -21.53 -0.40 -7.92
C LYS A 81 -20.17 -0.21 -8.58
N THR A 82 -19.10 -0.37 -7.81
CA THR A 82 -17.72 -0.07 -8.27
C THR A 82 -16.89 -1.33 -8.51
N GLY A 83 -17.31 -2.49 -7.99
CA GLY A 83 -16.51 -3.71 -7.99
C GLY A 83 -15.28 -3.64 -7.09
N ALA A 84 -15.16 -2.60 -6.26
CA ALA A 84 -14.06 -2.46 -5.31
C ALA A 84 -14.22 -3.42 -4.14
N ILE A 85 -13.11 -4.02 -3.70
CA ILE A 85 -13.07 -4.83 -2.49
C ILE A 85 -12.95 -3.87 -1.30
N GLU A 86 -13.95 -3.85 -0.42
CA GLU A 86 -14.00 -2.89 0.69
C GLU A 86 -13.44 -3.45 2.00
N ARG A 87 -13.77 -4.70 2.31
CA ARG A 87 -13.44 -5.26 3.61
C ARG A 87 -13.38 -6.80 3.59
N PHE A 88 -12.50 -7.33 4.41
CA PHE A 88 -12.42 -8.74 4.79
C PHE A 88 -12.30 -8.84 6.31
N PHE A 89 -13.32 -9.33 7.01
CA PHE A 89 -13.47 -9.23 8.47
C PHE A 89 -13.24 -7.78 8.97
N ASN A 90 -12.19 -7.57 9.76
CA ASN A 90 -11.83 -6.26 10.30
C ASN A 90 -10.86 -5.48 9.39
N LEU A 91 -10.30 -6.12 8.35
CA LEU A 91 -9.33 -5.54 7.44
C LEU A 91 -10.04 -4.74 6.36
N LYS A 92 -9.84 -3.43 6.32
CA LYS A 92 -10.38 -2.53 5.30
C LYS A 92 -9.39 -2.39 4.16
N PHE A 93 -9.89 -2.47 2.93
CA PHE A 93 -9.06 -2.35 1.73
C PHE A 93 -9.16 -0.99 1.08
N PHE A 94 -8.01 -0.51 0.60
CA PHE A 94 -7.93 0.58 -0.36
C PHE A 94 -7.21 0.07 -1.60
N GLU A 95 -7.74 0.38 -2.76
CA GLU A 95 -7.11 0.02 -4.03
C GLU A 95 -6.13 1.11 -4.45
N ASN A 96 -4.92 0.72 -4.82
CA ASN A 96 -3.91 1.64 -5.36
C ASN A 96 -3.12 0.96 -6.47
N ASN A 97 -3.04 1.64 -7.61
CA ASN A 97 -2.27 1.18 -8.75
C ASN A 97 -0.74 1.39 -8.59
N SER A 98 -0.33 2.28 -7.68
CA SER A 98 1.08 2.46 -7.31
C SER A 98 1.51 1.39 -6.31
N SER A 99 1.67 0.17 -6.82
CA SER A 99 2.08 -0.97 -6.00
C SER A 99 3.54 -0.84 -5.55
N VAL A 100 3.82 -1.37 -4.38
CA VAL A 100 5.20 -1.62 -3.94
C VAL A 100 5.71 -2.90 -4.58
N TYR A 101 7.00 -2.94 -4.86
CA TYR A 101 7.66 -4.11 -5.43
C TYR A 101 8.71 -4.64 -4.46
N TYR A 102 8.81 -5.95 -4.43
CA TYR A 102 9.85 -6.69 -3.74
C TYR A 102 10.63 -7.48 -4.78
N ASP A 103 11.94 -7.51 -4.64
CA ASP A 103 12.79 -8.29 -5.53
C ASP A 103 12.70 -9.81 -5.25
N ALA A 104 13.36 -10.61 -6.06
CA ALA A 104 13.40 -12.05 -5.91
C ALA A 104 13.98 -12.50 -4.56
N SER A 105 14.83 -11.69 -3.92
CA SER A 105 15.41 -11.96 -2.59
C SER A 105 14.44 -11.59 -1.46
N GLY A 106 13.36 -10.89 -1.77
CA GLY A 106 12.37 -10.41 -0.81
C GLY A 106 12.66 -9.05 -0.20
N ALA A 107 13.63 -8.31 -0.74
CA ALA A 107 13.90 -6.95 -0.32
C ALA A 107 12.96 -5.94 -1.01
N LEU A 108 12.56 -4.91 -0.27
CA LEU A 108 11.73 -3.83 -0.79
C LEU A 108 12.51 -2.98 -1.78
N LYS A 109 11.98 -2.80 -3.00
CA LYS A 109 12.57 -1.90 -4.01
C LYS A 109 12.24 -0.44 -3.71
N SER A 110 13.20 0.43 -3.96
CA SER A 110 13.00 1.88 -3.84
C SER A 110 11.93 2.38 -4.81
N GLN A 111 11.20 3.41 -4.44
CA GLN A 111 10.23 4.03 -5.31
C GLN A 111 10.92 4.59 -6.56
N GLY A 112 10.39 4.23 -7.74
CA GLY A 112 10.97 4.63 -9.04
C GLY A 112 12.12 3.75 -9.53
N ALA A 113 12.50 2.70 -8.81
CA ALA A 113 13.43 1.71 -9.31
C ALA A 113 12.86 0.96 -10.52
N VAL A 114 13.73 0.54 -11.43
CA VAL A 114 13.35 -0.28 -12.58
C VAL A 114 12.81 -1.62 -12.07
N VAL A 115 11.64 -2.00 -12.57
CA VAL A 115 10.97 -3.25 -12.23
C VAL A 115 11.47 -4.35 -13.17
N ASP A 116 12.00 -5.42 -12.60
CA ASP A 116 12.45 -6.59 -13.34
C ASP A 116 11.35 -7.66 -13.42
N ALA A 117 11.50 -8.62 -14.32
CA ALA A 117 10.51 -9.69 -14.51
C ALA A 117 10.32 -10.60 -13.28
N THR A 118 11.32 -10.64 -12.39
CA THR A 118 11.28 -11.42 -11.14
C THR A 118 10.73 -10.65 -9.95
N ASP A 119 10.48 -9.35 -10.12
CA ASP A 119 9.94 -8.51 -9.04
C ASP A 119 8.47 -8.80 -8.82
N GLN A 120 8.08 -8.84 -7.58
CA GLN A 120 6.71 -9.19 -7.18
C GLN A 120 6.01 -8.01 -6.52
N LYS A 121 4.78 -7.78 -6.95
CA LYS A 121 3.90 -6.77 -6.33
C LYS A 121 3.47 -7.20 -4.94
N GLY A 122 3.42 -6.24 -4.03
CA GLY A 122 2.92 -6.43 -2.68
C GLY A 122 1.70 -5.57 -2.36
N SER A 123 0.84 -6.08 -1.49
CA SER A 123 -0.19 -5.31 -0.81
C SER A 123 0.30 -4.97 0.59
N VAL A 124 0.12 -3.73 1.02
CA VAL A 124 0.72 -3.21 2.26
C VAL A 124 -0.35 -3.05 3.33
N PHE A 125 -0.14 -3.69 4.47
CA PHE A 125 -0.93 -3.48 5.68
C PHE A 125 -0.34 -2.35 6.51
N TYR A 126 -1.20 -1.54 7.10
CA TYR A 126 -0.82 -0.56 8.10
C TYR A 126 -1.88 -0.39 9.18
N TYR A 127 -1.39 -0.18 10.39
CA TYR A 127 -2.20 0.17 11.55
C TYR A 127 -2.23 1.69 11.70
N ALA A 128 -3.39 2.31 11.51
CA ALA A 128 -3.51 3.77 11.41
C ALA A 128 -2.94 4.54 12.62
N PRO A 129 -3.11 4.11 13.89
CA PRO A 129 -2.54 4.81 15.04
C PRO A 129 -1.01 4.89 15.05
N ASN A 130 -0.34 3.98 14.30
CA ASN A 130 1.12 3.94 14.19
C ASN A 130 1.66 4.68 12.97
N THR A 131 0.80 5.39 12.25
CA THR A 131 1.18 6.26 11.16
C THR A 131 1.22 7.71 11.60
N VAL A 132 2.13 8.48 11.01
CA VAL A 132 2.15 9.94 11.10
C VAL A 132 1.89 10.48 9.72
N TYR A 133 0.95 11.41 9.61
CA TYR A 133 0.78 12.20 8.41
C TYR A 133 0.69 13.68 8.76
N HIS A 134 1.27 14.49 7.92
CA HIS A 134 1.15 15.94 7.97
C HIS A 134 0.91 16.43 6.56
N ILE A 135 -0.14 17.20 6.39
CA ILE A 135 -0.46 17.85 5.11
C ILE A 135 -0.65 19.34 5.43
N GLU A 136 0.27 20.13 4.95
CA GLU A 136 0.12 21.59 5.02
C GLU A 136 -0.78 22.11 3.88
N SER A 137 -1.53 23.16 4.17
CA SER A 137 -2.24 23.89 3.13
C SER A 137 -1.25 24.49 2.13
N VAL A 138 -1.63 24.50 0.86
CA VAL A 138 -0.82 25.12 -0.18
C VAL A 138 -0.63 26.61 0.16
N GLN A 139 0.62 26.99 0.36
CA GLN A 139 0.98 28.39 0.56
C GLN A 139 1.34 29.01 -0.78
N THR A 140 0.71 30.12 -1.09
CA THR A 140 0.98 30.91 -2.29
C THR A 140 1.88 32.09 -1.95
N LEU A 141 3.03 32.15 -2.58
CA LEU A 141 3.91 33.31 -2.52
C LEU A 141 3.82 34.04 -3.86
N PHE A 142 3.34 35.27 -3.81
CA PHE A 142 3.30 36.16 -4.97
C PHE A 142 4.32 37.28 -4.76
N LYS A 143 5.28 37.36 -5.66
CA LYS A 143 6.19 38.52 -5.75
C LYS A 143 5.72 39.40 -6.89
N PRO A 144 5.19 40.62 -6.59
CA PRO A 144 4.74 41.51 -7.63
C PRO A 144 5.90 41.96 -8.52
N MET A 145 5.57 42.39 -9.69
CA MET A 145 6.50 42.96 -10.66
C MET A 145 7.33 44.07 -10.03
N ASN A 146 8.64 43.91 -10.07
CA ASN A 146 9.54 44.95 -9.63
C ASN A 146 9.60 46.05 -10.69
N THR A 147 9.31 47.29 -10.30
CA THR A 147 9.33 48.45 -11.16
C THR A 147 10.73 49.07 -11.33
N ASP A 148 11.72 48.47 -10.73
CA ASP A 148 13.13 48.88 -10.93
C ASP A 148 13.64 48.41 -12.30
N THR A 149 13.46 49.27 -13.27
CA THR A 149 13.62 48.99 -14.70
C THR A 149 15.05 49.11 -15.22
N ARG A 150 16.06 49.09 -14.37
CA ARG A 150 17.45 49.30 -14.84
C ARG A 150 18.03 48.17 -15.68
N ASN A 151 17.48 46.98 -15.55
CA ASN A 151 17.96 45.86 -16.37
C ASN A 151 16.86 44.78 -16.50
N ALA A 152 16.25 44.68 -17.65
CA ALA A 152 15.42 43.56 -18.09
C ALA A 152 13.90 43.64 -17.85
N ASN A 153 13.21 42.80 -18.59
CA ASN A 153 11.75 42.67 -18.60
C ASN A 153 11.15 42.56 -17.19
N PRO A 154 10.11 43.31 -16.89
CA PRO A 154 9.43 43.19 -15.61
C PRO A 154 8.85 41.75 -15.48
N THR A 155 9.24 41.04 -14.45
CA THR A 155 8.75 39.71 -14.17
C THR A 155 8.03 39.69 -12.83
N SER A 156 6.88 39.03 -12.80
CA SER A 156 6.21 38.65 -11.56
C SER A 156 6.49 37.18 -11.29
N GLU A 157 6.67 36.82 -10.04
CA GLU A 157 6.94 35.47 -9.63
C GLU A 157 5.80 34.92 -8.77
N PHE A 158 5.28 33.77 -9.17
CA PHE A 158 4.26 33.05 -8.41
C PHE A 158 4.81 31.68 -8.00
N ARG A 159 4.87 31.42 -6.71
CA ARG A 159 5.33 30.14 -6.16
C ARG A 159 4.23 29.48 -5.35
N LEU A 160 4.06 28.19 -5.57
CA LEU A 160 3.22 27.32 -4.76
C LEU A 160 4.12 26.42 -3.91
N HIS A 161 3.94 26.44 -2.61
CA HIS A 161 4.59 25.53 -1.69
C HIS A 161 3.55 24.61 -1.06
N SER A 162 3.80 23.32 -1.13
CA SER A 162 3.02 22.30 -0.46
C SER A 162 3.96 21.31 0.20
N TYR A 163 3.72 21.02 1.46
CA TYR A 163 4.47 20.03 2.22
C TYR A 163 3.54 18.90 2.62
N GLY A 164 4.00 17.68 2.40
CA GLY A 164 3.29 16.47 2.82
C GLY A 164 4.27 15.46 3.40
N LEU A 165 3.93 14.90 4.53
CA LEU A 165 4.66 13.80 5.17
C LEU A 165 3.68 12.68 5.47
N CYS A 166 4.04 11.45 5.07
CA CYS A 166 3.38 10.25 5.55
C CYS A 166 4.47 9.23 5.88
N ASP A 167 4.57 8.84 7.14
CA ASP A 167 5.61 7.91 7.60
C ASP A 167 5.13 7.06 8.77
N LYS A 168 5.96 6.08 9.17
CA LYS A 168 5.75 5.24 10.34
C LYS A 168 6.11 6.03 11.60
N LYS A 169 5.23 6.01 12.59
CA LYS A 169 5.52 6.54 13.94
C LYS A 169 6.43 5.60 14.72
N GLN A 170 6.25 4.32 14.49
CA GLN A 170 7.03 3.22 15.06
C GLN A 170 6.99 2.03 14.10
N GLU A 171 7.92 1.10 14.21
CA GLU A 171 8.01 -0.04 13.29
C GLU A 171 6.96 -1.14 13.52
N HIS A 172 6.14 -1.03 14.54
CA HIS A 172 5.12 -2.02 14.88
C HIS A 172 3.78 -1.73 14.21
N GLY A 173 3.15 -2.76 13.65
CA GLY A 173 1.82 -2.63 13.02
C GLY A 173 1.87 -2.29 11.53
N PHE A 174 2.94 -2.67 10.87
CA PHE A 174 3.06 -2.63 9.40
C PHE A 174 3.33 -4.03 8.87
N GLY A 175 2.87 -4.31 7.66
CA GLY A 175 3.07 -5.61 7.07
C GLY A 175 2.84 -5.60 5.57
N ALA A 176 3.04 -6.75 4.93
CA ALA A 176 2.74 -6.91 3.52
C ALA A 176 2.34 -8.34 3.19
N ILE A 177 1.50 -8.48 2.16
CA ILE A 177 1.34 -9.73 1.43
C ILE A 177 2.03 -9.54 0.08
N VAL A 178 2.93 -10.43 -0.26
CA VAL A 178 3.73 -10.36 -1.48
C VAL A 178 3.52 -11.63 -2.30
N SER A 179 3.32 -11.50 -3.60
CA SER A 179 3.27 -12.67 -4.47
C SER A 179 4.57 -13.46 -4.35
N ALA A 180 4.47 -14.77 -4.21
CA ALA A 180 5.66 -15.64 -4.30
C ALA A 180 5.99 -15.87 -5.78
N ASN A 181 7.28 -16.07 -6.06
CA ASN A 181 7.72 -16.60 -7.34
C ASN A 181 7.41 -18.10 -7.44
N GLU A 182 7.42 -18.62 -8.67
CA GLU A 182 7.28 -20.02 -8.98
C GLU A 182 8.34 -20.88 -8.29
#